data_d2fd2031f04d5d59573c97478d0ac94c
#
_entry.id   d2fd2031f04d5d59573c97478d0ac94c
#
_cell.length_a   1.000
_cell.length_b   1.000
_cell.length_c   1.000
_cell.angle_alpha   90.00
_cell.angle_beta   90.00
_cell.angle_gamma   90.00
#
_symmetry.space_group_name_H-M   'P 1'
#
loop_
_entity.id
_entity.type
_entity.pdbx_description
1 polymer ?
#
loop_
_entity_poly.entity_id
_entity_poly.type
_entity_poly.pdbx_seq_one_letter_code
_entity_poly.pdbx_strand_id
1 'polypeptide(L)'
;IQTQLNRISGNYPAIPKIEPVTGYVDTNTADAVEDFQRIFNLPATGVVDKATWYKINLIFTSVTQLAELTSEGLTISDLGLNLPKALVMGDTGGNVRALQYLLSVVGAYYDAVPPISVTGTYDEATANAVSAFQQLYGLPRTGETDSRTWEDIYRAYKGIADSVPVSSFREEIALYPGVMQREGMQNEYVRILQKYLTEIHREYPQIPQVSDTGYFGPVTKSAVIAFQRTFGLNPTGSVGAETWSRIGEVYSRVKYGYVKPASQFPGYTIR
;
A
#
# COMPACT_ATOMS: atom_id res chain seq x y z
N ILE A 1 -10.71 -23.39 -2.88
CA ILE A 1 -9.61 -23.19 -1.90
C ILE A 1 -8.28 -23.65 -2.48
N GLN A 2 -8.13 -24.92 -2.88
CA GLN A 2 -6.85 -25.45 -3.42
C GLN A 2 -6.29 -24.61 -4.57
N THR A 3 -7.13 -24.24 -5.55
CA THR A 3 -6.75 -23.37 -6.66
C THR A 3 -6.33 -21.97 -6.19
N GLN A 4 -7.02 -21.41 -5.20
CA GLN A 4 -6.71 -20.11 -4.65
C GLN A 4 -5.37 -20.15 -3.88
N LEU A 5 -5.16 -21.16 -3.03
CA LEU A 5 -3.89 -21.36 -2.31
C LEU A 5 -2.72 -21.56 -3.27
N ASN A 6 -2.90 -22.35 -4.33
CA ASN A 6 -1.89 -22.54 -5.38
C ASN A 6 -1.56 -21.22 -6.10
N ARG A 7 -2.55 -20.34 -6.32
CA ARG A 7 -2.27 -19.03 -6.89
C ARG A 7 -1.53 -18.13 -5.89
N ILE A 8 -1.91 -18.20 -4.62
CA ILE A 8 -1.26 -17.46 -3.54
C ILE A 8 0.18 -17.95 -3.34
N SER A 9 0.42 -19.26 -3.37
CA SER A 9 1.75 -19.86 -3.18
C SER A 9 2.79 -19.37 -4.19
N GLY A 10 2.36 -18.97 -5.39
CA GLY A 10 3.22 -18.35 -6.39
C GLY A 10 3.84 -17.02 -5.94
N ASN A 11 3.17 -16.30 -5.04
CA ASN A 11 3.65 -15.06 -4.43
C ASN A 11 4.18 -15.27 -2.99
N TYR A 12 3.84 -16.38 -2.36
CA TYR A 12 4.20 -16.76 -0.99
C TYR A 12 4.78 -18.18 -0.98
N PRO A 13 6.07 -18.34 -1.34
CA PRO A 13 6.70 -19.64 -1.51
C PRO A 13 6.71 -20.54 -0.26
N ALA A 14 6.49 -19.94 0.93
CA ALA A 14 6.36 -20.68 2.17
C ALA A 14 5.04 -21.47 2.28
N ILE A 15 4.05 -21.19 1.43
CA ILE A 15 2.83 -22.00 1.34
C ILE A 15 3.08 -23.11 0.32
N PRO A 16 3.01 -24.39 0.72
CA PRO A 16 3.26 -25.49 -0.20
C PRO A 16 2.21 -25.55 -1.30
N LYS A 17 2.67 -25.91 -2.49
CA LYS A 17 1.78 -26.11 -3.63
C LYS A 17 1.01 -27.41 -3.47
N ILE A 18 -0.29 -27.36 -3.71
CA ILE A 18 -1.19 -28.51 -3.60
C ILE A 18 -1.29 -29.17 -4.97
N GLU A 19 -0.72 -30.37 -5.10
CA GLU A 19 -0.79 -31.16 -6.33
C GLU A 19 -1.04 -32.64 -6.00
N PRO A 20 -2.04 -33.23 -6.63
CA PRO A 20 -3.01 -32.67 -7.57
C PRO A 20 -4.11 -31.85 -6.86
N VAL A 21 -4.77 -30.96 -7.63
CA VAL A 21 -5.99 -30.26 -7.16
C VAL A 21 -7.16 -31.25 -7.29
N THR A 22 -7.58 -31.84 -6.18
CA THR A 22 -8.57 -32.92 -6.15
C THR A 22 -10.00 -32.45 -5.87
N GLY A 23 -10.15 -31.26 -5.26
CA GLY A 23 -11.43 -30.78 -4.74
C GLY A 23 -11.77 -31.33 -3.35
N TYR A 24 -11.00 -32.26 -2.82
CA TYR A 24 -11.15 -32.81 -1.47
C TYR A 24 -10.07 -32.28 -0.54
N VAL A 25 -10.40 -32.09 0.74
CA VAL A 25 -9.42 -31.70 1.76
C VAL A 25 -8.63 -32.95 2.15
N ASP A 26 -7.37 -32.98 1.74
CA ASP A 26 -6.38 -33.98 2.12
C ASP A 26 -5.31 -33.36 3.02
N THR A 27 -4.31 -34.15 3.44
CA THR A 27 -3.23 -33.67 4.28
C THR A 27 -2.47 -32.51 3.64
N ASN A 28 -2.16 -32.59 2.34
CA ASN A 28 -1.46 -31.52 1.63
C ASN A 28 -2.25 -30.22 1.65
N THR A 29 -3.57 -30.31 1.53
CA THR A 29 -4.47 -29.15 1.63
C THR A 29 -4.48 -28.58 3.03
N ALA A 30 -4.55 -29.45 4.06
CA ALA A 30 -4.52 -29.01 5.46
C ALA A 30 -3.20 -28.32 5.81
N ASP A 31 -2.07 -28.88 5.37
CA ASP A 31 -0.73 -28.28 5.59
C ASP A 31 -0.62 -26.90 4.92
N ALA A 32 -1.08 -26.77 3.68
CA ALA A 32 -1.09 -25.48 2.97
C ALA A 32 -2.00 -24.45 3.65
N VAL A 33 -3.14 -24.86 4.19
CA VAL A 33 -4.02 -23.99 5.00
C VAL A 33 -3.35 -23.58 6.30
N GLU A 34 -2.68 -24.51 6.99
CA GLU A 34 -1.99 -24.23 8.25
C GLU A 34 -0.84 -23.24 8.04
N ASP A 35 -0.03 -23.41 6.98
CA ASP A 35 1.04 -22.46 6.65
C ASP A 35 0.49 -21.11 6.20
N PHE A 36 -0.60 -21.08 5.44
CA PHE A 36 -1.33 -19.84 5.16
C PHE A 36 -1.77 -19.15 6.45
N GLN A 37 -2.36 -19.88 7.37
CA GLN A 37 -2.81 -19.35 8.66
C GLN A 37 -1.65 -18.77 9.48
N ARG A 38 -0.49 -19.45 9.53
CA ARG A 38 0.71 -18.95 10.21
C ARG A 38 1.23 -17.66 9.60
N ILE A 39 1.31 -17.58 8.24
CA ILE A 39 1.79 -16.40 7.52
C ILE A 39 0.89 -15.20 7.79
N PHE A 40 -0.42 -15.42 7.85
CA PHE A 40 -1.42 -14.37 8.00
C PHE A 40 -1.97 -14.25 9.43
N ASN A 41 -1.20 -14.71 10.42
CA ASN A 41 -1.45 -14.59 11.86
C ASN A 41 -2.86 -15.05 12.29
N LEU A 42 -3.35 -16.11 11.65
CA LEU A 42 -4.57 -16.80 12.03
C LEU A 42 -4.24 -18.02 12.92
N PRO A 43 -5.18 -18.53 13.70
CA PRO A 43 -4.97 -19.81 14.39
C PRO A 43 -4.61 -20.92 13.40
N ALA A 44 -3.40 -21.49 13.53
CA ALA A 44 -2.87 -22.50 12.62
C ALA A 44 -3.51 -23.87 12.91
N THR A 45 -4.68 -24.11 12.37
CA THR A 45 -5.50 -25.31 12.61
C THR A 45 -5.57 -26.25 11.41
N GLY A 46 -5.11 -25.81 10.24
CA GLY A 46 -5.31 -26.53 8.97
C GLY A 46 -6.79 -26.58 8.50
N VAL A 47 -7.70 -25.93 9.24
CA VAL A 47 -9.13 -25.92 8.93
C VAL A 47 -9.54 -24.56 8.38
N VAL A 48 -10.27 -24.54 7.27
CA VAL A 48 -10.80 -23.31 6.68
C VAL A 48 -12.08 -22.91 7.40
N ASP A 49 -11.93 -22.13 8.45
CA ASP A 49 -13.06 -21.46 9.12
C ASP A 49 -13.46 -20.15 8.36
N LYS A 50 -14.43 -19.42 8.90
CA LYS A 50 -14.93 -18.19 8.27
C LYS A 50 -13.84 -17.12 8.14
N ALA A 51 -12.98 -16.95 9.15
CA ALA A 51 -11.90 -15.99 9.15
C ALA A 51 -10.84 -16.35 8.10
N THR A 52 -10.43 -17.63 8.07
CA THR A 52 -9.52 -18.18 7.08
C THR A 52 -10.06 -18.01 5.66
N TRP A 53 -11.36 -18.31 5.44
CA TRP A 53 -12.01 -18.14 4.14
C TRP A 53 -11.93 -16.69 3.64
N TYR A 54 -12.29 -15.72 4.47
CA TYR A 54 -12.25 -14.31 4.08
C TYR A 54 -10.82 -13.84 3.80
N LYS A 55 -9.86 -14.27 4.62
CA LYS A 55 -8.46 -13.91 4.43
C LYS A 55 -7.90 -14.52 3.13
N ILE A 56 -8.22 -15.79 2.82
CA ILE A 56 -7.83 -16.42 1.54
C ILE A 56 -8.40 -15.63 0.35
N ASN A 57 -9.68 -15.24 0.39
CA ASN A 57 -10.28 -14.48 -0.71
C ASN A 57 -9.63 -13.08 -0.86
N LEU A 58 -9.36 -12.39 0.25
CA LEU A 58 -8.68 -11.10 0.22
C LEU A 58 -7.30 -11.20 -0.41
N ILE A 59 -6.48 -12.15 0.06
CA ILE A 59 -5.12 -12.35 -0.45
C ILE A 59 -5.15 -12.84 -1.90
N PHE A 60 -6.05 -13.75 -2.26
CA PHE A 60 -6.22 -14.21 -3.63
C PHE A 60 -6.54 -13.04 -4.59
N THR A 61 -7.45 -12.15 -4.21
CA THR A 61 -7.77 -10.95 -5.00
C THR A 61 -6.54 -10.08 -5.18
N SER A 62 -5.80 -9.81 -4.09
CA SER A 62 -4.57 -9.01 -4.16
C SER A 62 -3.52 -9.61 -5.10
N VAL A 63 -3.26 -10.92 -5.03
CA VAL A 63 -2.25 -11.56 -5.89
C VAL A 63 -2.71 -11.73 -7.34
N THR A 64 -4.01 -11.76 -7.60
CA THR A 64 -4.56 -11.78 -8.95
C THR A 64 -4.38 -10.41 -9.61
N GLN A 65 -4.73 -9.34 -8.92
CA GLN A 65 -4.48 -7.97 -9.34
C GLN A 65 -2.99 -7.72 -9.58
N LEU A 66 -2.13 -8.23 -8.69
CA LEU A 66 -0.68 -8.16 -8.85
C LEU A 66 -0.19 -8.82 -10.17
N ALA A 67 -0.79 -9.95 -10.57
CA ALA A 67 -0.44 -10.62 -11.83
C ALA A 67 -0.88 -9.82 -13.06
N GLU A 68 -2.03 -9.18 -13.00
CA GLU A 68 -2.53 -8.30 -14.05
C GLU A 68 -1.58 -7.11 -14.25
N LEU A 69 -1.16 -6.46 -13.17
CA LEU A 69 -0.18 -5.37 -13.20
C LEU A 69 1.16 -5.79 -13.80
N THR A 70 1.60 -7.00 -13.52
CA THR A 70 2.84 -7.54 -14.10
C THR A 70 2.71 -7.73 -15.61
N SER A 71 1.53 -8.10 -16.12
CA SER A 71 1.26 -8.24 -17.52
C SER A 71 1.16 -6.89 -18.27
N GLU A 72 0.77 -5.83 -17.57
CA GLU A 72 0.68 -4.48 -18.13
C GLU A 72 2.02 -3.75 -18.23
N GLY A 73 3.11 -4.33 -17.71
CA GLY A 73 4.46 -3.78 -17.80
C GLY A 73 4.69 -2.49 -17.02
N LEU A 74 3.90 -2.24 -15.97
CA LEU A 74 4.08 -1.08 -15.08
C LEU A 74 5.44 -1.11 -14.40
N THR A 75 6.16 0.01 -14.48
CA THR A 75 7.53 0.16 -13.97
C THR A 75 7.58 1.17 -12.81
N ILE A 76 8.70 1.17 -12.06
CA ILE A 76 8.95 2.14 -10.98
C ILE A 76 8.89 3.58 -11.51
N SER A 77 9.27 3.82 -12.78
CA SER A 77 9.20 5.15 -13.37
C SER A 77 7.76 5.67 -13.52
N ASP A 78 6.77 4.78 -13.62
CA ASP A 78 5.36 5.16 -13.66
C ASP A 78 4.86 5.71 -12.32
N LEU A 79 5.60 5.42 -11.24
CA LEU A 79 5.40 6.02 -9.91
C LEU A 79 5.97 7.41 -9.77
N GLY A 80 6.75 7.87 -10.74
CA GLY A 80 7.53 9.10 -10.61
C GLY A 80 8.65 8.99 -9.57
N LEU A 81 9.04 7.78 -9.21
CA LEU A 81 10.15 7.52 -8.30
C LEU A 81 11.37 7.15 -9.14
N ASN A 82 12.43 7.89 -8.94
CA ASN A 82 13.74 7.54 -9.48
C ASN A 82 14.58 7.05 -8.31
N LEU A 83 14.89 5.76 -8.28
CA LEU A 83 15.77 5.16 -7.28
C LEU A 83 17.19 5.07 -7.85
N PRO A 84 18.02 6.08 -7.62
CA PRO A 84 19.38 6.07 -8.15
C PRO A 84 20.27 5.02 -7.48
N LYS A 85 19.88 4.53 -6.29
CA LYS A 85 20.57 3.51 -5.51
C LYS A 85 19.59 2.77 -4.60
N ALA A 86 20.03 1.63 -4.05
CA ALA A 86 19.30 0.97 -2.98
C ALA A 86 19.12 1.90 -1.77
N LEU A 87 18.01 1.77 -1.07
CA LEU A 87 17.78 2.42 0.22
C LEU A 87 18.29 1.50 1.33
N VAL A 88 19.08 2.07 2.22
CA VAL A 88 19.74 1.34 3.32
C VAL A 88 19.53 2.06 4.65
N MET A 89 19.83 1.37 5.75
CA MET A 89 19.76 1.95 7.10
C MET A 89 20.54 3.26 7.19
N GLY A 90 19.92 4.30 7.74
CA GLY A 90 20.46 5.65 7.86
C GLY A 90 20.07 6.59 6.71
N ASP A 91 19.58 6.08 5.58
CA ASP A 91 19.04 6.94 4.52
C ASP A 91 17.81 7.73 5.01
N THR A 92 17.61 8.93 4.46
CA THR A 92 16.52 9.83 4.84
C THR A 92 15.88 10.47 3.60
N GLY A 93 14.64 10.95 3.75
CA GLY A 93 13.99 11.76 2.73
C GLY A 93 12.76 11.14 2.10
N GLY A 94 12.33 11.69 0.95
CA GLY A 94 11.07 11.37 0.30
C GLY A 94 10.93 9.92 -0.14
N ASN A 95 11.98 9.33 -0.69
CA ASN A 95 11.98 7.93 -1.11
C ASN A 95 11.79 6.99 0.09
N VAL A 96 12.41 7.30 1.25
CA VAL A 96 12.21 6.53 2.48
C VAL A 96 10.77 6.67 2.98
N ARG A 97 10.20 7.86 2.96
CA ARG A 97 8.79 8.07 3.33
C ARG A 97 7.84 7.33 2.40
N ALA A 98 8.09 7.36 1.10
CA ALA A 98 7.30 6.61 0.13
C ALA A 98 7.37 5.10 0.40
N LEU A 99 8.57 4.56 0.61
CA LEU A 99 8.77 3.16 0.98
C LEU A 99 8.01 2.80 2.25
N GLN A 100 8.19 3.58 3.32
CA GLN A 100 7.52 3.35 4.60
C GLN A 100 6.00 3.39 4.46
N TYR A 101 5.47 4.32 3.67
CA TYR A 101 4.04 4.38 3.39
C TYR A 101 3.55 3.11 2.68
N LEU A 102 4.21 2.68 1.61
CA LEU A 102 3.83 1.46 0.89
C LEU A 102 3.90 0.23 1.80
N LEU A 103 4.99 0.08 2.57
CA LEU A 103 5.17 -1.03 3.51
C LEU A 103 4.16 -1.00 4.66
N SER A 104 3.77 0.17 5.17
CA SER A 104 2.77 0.26 6.23
C SER A 104 1.41 -0.26 5.76
N VAL A 105 1.07 0.01 4.50
CA VAL A 105 -0.14 -0.54 3.87
C VAL A 105 0.00 -2.04 3.65
N VAL A 106 1.11 -2.49 3.09
CA VAL A 106 1.38 -3.92 2.90
C VAL A 106 1.30 -4.67 4.24
N GLY A 107 1.93 -4.15 5.30
CA GLY A 107 1.88 -4.73 6.64
C GLY A 107 0.48 -4.78 7.27
N ALA A 108 -0.44 -3.89 6.85
CA ALA A 108 -1.83 -3.96 7.29
C ALA A 108 -2.60 -5.16 6.68
N TYR A 109 -2.15 -5.65 5.52
CA TYR A 109 -2.75 -6.80 4.84
C TYR A 109 -1.96 -8.10 5.05
N TYR A 110 -0.65 -8.00 5.23
CA TYR A 110 0.26 -9.12 5.32
C TYR A 110 0.91 -9.14 6.71
N ASP A 111 0.28 -9.84 7.64
CA ASP A 111 0.65 -9.85 9.07
C ASP A 111 2.11 -10.29 9.32
N ALA A 112 2.75 -10.96 8.33
CA ALA A 112 4.17 -11.29 8.38
C ALA A 112 5.08 -10.06 8.26
N VAL A 113 4.58 -8.94 7.74
CA VAL A 113 5.32 -7.67 7.66
C VAL A 113 4.97 -6.81 8.86
N PRO A 114 5.90 -6.52 9.77
CA PRO A 114 5.60 -5.75 10.97
C PRO A 114 5.13 -4.33 10.63
N PRO A 115 4.22 -3.77 11.43
CA PRO A 115 3.75 -2.41 11.22
C PRO A 115 4.88 -1.41 11.45
N ILE A 116 4.98 -0.41 10.59
CA ILE A 116 5.97 0.67 10.68
C ILE A 116 5.32 2.05 10.58
N SER A 117 6.02 3.05 11.10
CA SER A 117 5.62 4.45 10.99
C SER A 117 6.33 5.15 9.83
N VAL A 118 5.69 6.15 9.23
CA VAL A 118 6.26 6.96 8.16
C VAL A 118 7.11 8.09 8.78
N THR A 119 8.34 7.80 9.13
CA THR A 119 9.27 8.76 9.78
C THR A 119 10.11 9.55 8.78
N GLY A 120 10.40 8.95 7.62
CA GLY A 120 11.33 9.48 6.62
C GLY A 120 12.78 9.16 6.92
N THR A 121 13.07 8.34 7.93
CA THR A 121 14.40 7.80 8.25
C THR A 121 14.35 6.28 8.10
N TYR A 122 15.26 5.71 7.35
CA TYR A 122 15.42 4.26 7.22
C TYR A 122 16.06 3.72 8.49
N ASP A 123 15.23 3.46 9.47
CA ASP A 123 15.58 2.96 10.80
C ASP A 123 15.56 1.43 10.85
N GLU A 124 15.87 0.87 12.00
CA GLU A 124 15.86 -0.58 12.23
C GLU A 124 14.45 -1.18 12.01
N ALA A 125 13.39 -0.45 12.39
CA ALA A 125 12.01 -0.91 12.15
C ALA A 125 11.73 -1.04 10.65
N THR A 126 12.20 -0.10 9.84
CA THR A 126 12.11 -0.14 8.38
C THR A 126 12.90 -1.32 7.80
N ALA A 127 14.15 -1.51 8.24
CA ALA A 127 15.00 -2.63 7.80
C ALA A 127 14.36 -4.00 8.14
N ASN A 128 13.79 -4.12 9.33
CA ASN A 128 13.10 -5.34 9.77
C ASN A 128 11.85 -5.62 8.93
N ALA A 129 11.06 -4.59 8.62
CA ALA A 129 9.87 -4.72 7.77
C ALA A 129 10.26 -5.13 6.33
N VAL A 130 11.31 -4.52 5.77
CA VAL A 130 11.84 -4.90 4.45
C VAL A 130 12.34 -6.34 4.47
N SER A 131 13.11 -6.75 5.48
CA SER A 131 13.60 -8.13 5.62
C SER A 131 12.46 -9.14 5.72
N ALA A 132 11.41 -8.80 6.46
CA ALA A 132 10.21 -9.64 6.57
C ALA A 132 9.47 -9.75 5.22
N PHE A 133 9.32 -8.64 4.51
CA PHE A 133 8.77 -8.63 3.16
C PHE A 133 9.61 -9.49 2.19
N GLN A 134 10.93 -9.33 2.21
CA GLN A 134 11.85 -10.12 1.39
C GLN A 134 11.70 -11.61 1.66
N GLN A 135 11.61 -12.01 2.93
CA GLN A 135 11.37 -13.40 3.30
C GLN A 135 10.05 -13.92 2.73
N LEU A 136 8.98 -13.12 2.83
CA LEU A 136 7.65 -13.47 2.36
C LEU A 136 7.62 -13.71 0.84
N TYR A 137 8.39 -12.89 0.09
CA TYR A 137 8.44 -12.93 -1.38
C TYR A 137 9.59 -13.77 -1.93
N GLY A 138 10.31 -14.51 -1.09
CA GLY A 138 11.43 -15.37 -1.51
C GLY A 138 12.64 -14.59 -2.04
N LEU A 139 12.79 -13.33 -1.62
CA LEU A 139 13.95 -12.49 -1.94
C LEU A 139 15.09 -12.69 -0.93
N PRO A 140 16.35 -12.34 -1.27
CA PRO A 140 17.44 -12.30 -0.29
C PRO A 140 17.09 -11.37 0.87
N ARG A 141 17.20 -11.86 2.10
CA ARG A 141 16.87 -11.13 3.34
C ARG A 141 17.99 -10.16 3.72
N THR A 142 18.14 -9.09 2.98
CA THR A 142 19.18 -8.08 3.23
C THR A 142 18.74 -6.98 4.20
N GLY A 143 17.43 -6.74 4.30
CA GLY A 143 16.89 -5.57 4.99
C GLY A 143 17.16 -4.26 4.25
N GLU A 144 17.69 -4.30 3.05
CA GLU A 144 17.96 -3.17 2.15
C GLU A 144 16.91 -3.18 1.01
N THR A 145 16.55 -2.01 0.50
CA THR A 145 15.58 -1.91 -0.57
C THR A 145 16.28 -1.61 -1.89
N ASP A 146 16.69 -2.65 -2.59
CA ASP A 146 17.17 -2.57 -3.97
C ASP A 146 16.00 -2.37 -4.95
N SER A 147 16.30 -2.19 -6.23
CA SER A 147 15.29 -1.95 -7.26
C SER A 147 14.25 -3.08 -7.33
N ARG A 148 14.68 -4.34 -7.18
CA ARG A 148 13.77 -5.48 -7.22
C ARG A 148 12.86 -5.53 -6.00
N THR A 149 13.43 -5.36 -4.80
CA THR A 149 12.65 -5.30 -3.55
C THR A 149 11.62 -4.17 -3.62
N TRP A 150 12.04 -3.02 -4.14
CA TRP A 150 11.14 -1.88 -4.32
C TRP A 150 9.98 -2.21 -5.29
N GLU A 151 10.29 -2.79 -6.45
CA GLU A 151 9.26 -3.19 -7.43
C GLU A 151 8.25 -4.16 -6.83
N ASP A 152 8.70 -5.16 -6.10
CA ASP A 152 7.84 -6.15 -5.49
C ASP A 152 6.97 -5.55 -4.37
N ILE A 153 7.54 -4.64 -3.54
CA ILE A 153 6.76 -3.87 -2.54
C ILE A 153 5.69 -3.02 -3.24
N TYR A 154 6.07 -2.31 -4.30
CA TYR A 154 5.13 -1.49 -5.05
C TYR A 154 4.01 -2.32 -5.67
N ARG A 155 4.34 -3.43 -6.30
CA ARG A 155 3.34 -4.34 -6.90
C ARG A 155 2.40 -4.90 -5.84
N ALA A 156 2.94 -5.32 -4.68
CA ALA A 156 2.12 -5.76 -3.57
C ALA A 156 1.16 -4.67 -3.10
N TYR A 157 1.67 -3.45 -2.91
CA TYR A 157 0.85 -2.29 -2.58
C TYR A 157 -0.23 -2.02 -3.63
N LYS A 158 0.15 -1.98 -4.91
CA LYS A 158 -0.78 -1.71 -6.01
C LYS A 158 -1.89 -2.75 -6.09
N GLY A 159 -1.57 -4.03 -5.94
CA GLY A 159 -2.56 -5.10 -5.88
C GLY A 159 -3.57 -4.91 -4.74
N ILE A 160 -3.11 -4.42 -3.58
CA ILE A 160 -4.00 -4.06 -2.45
C ILE A 160 -4.87 -2.86 -2.85
N ALA A 161 -4.26 -1.78 -3.32
CA ALA A 161 -4.97 -0.54 -3.65
C ALA A 161 -6.07 -0.78 -4.70
N ASP A 162 -5.80 -1.59 -5.71
CA ASP A 162 -6.77 -1.93 -6.76
C ASP A 162 -7.87 -2.88 -6.28
N SER A 163 -7.62 -3.66 -5.22
CA SER A 163 -8.64 -4.54 -4.63
C SER A 163 -9.65 -3.83 -3.74
N VAL A 164 -9.37 -2.57 -3.34
CA VAL A 164 -10.23 -1.78 -2.45
C VAL A 164 -11.03 -0.76 -3.25
N PRO A 165 -12.37 -0.87 -3.32
CA PRO A 165 -13.19 0.08 -4.06
C PRO A 165 -13.06 1.50 -3.50
N VAL A 166 -12.90 2.49 -4.37
CA VAL A 166 -12.81 3.92 -3.99
C VAL A 166 -14.03 4.36 -3.18
N SER A 167 -15.20 3.80 -3.46
CA SER A 167 -16.44 4.08 -2.75
C SER A 167 -16.45 3.65 -1.27
N SER A 168 -15.51 2.80 -0.86
CA SER A 168 -15.37 2.37 0.55
C SER A 168 -14.72 3.42 1.45
N PHE A 169 -14.07 4.44 0.89
CA PHE A 169 -13.38 5.50 1.63
C PHE A 169 -14.28 6.69 2.04
N ARG A 170 -15.50 6.44 2.49
CA ARG A 170 -16.47 7.53 2.79
C ARG A 170 -16.04 8.46 3.94
N GLU A 171 -15.38 7.92 4.96
CA GLU A 171 -14.96 8.64 6.17
C GLU A 171 -13.48 8.39 6.53
N GLU A 172 -12.75 7.71 5.70
CA GLU A 172 -11.35 7.33 5.93
C GLU A 172 -10.43 7.96 4.90
N ILE A 173 -9.13 7.89 5.19
CA ILE A 173 -8.12 8.38 4.24
C ILE A 173 -8.00 7.38 3.11
N ALA A 174 -8.32 7.82 1.90
CA ALA A 174 -8.18 6.98 0.72
C ALA A 174 -6.71 6.56 0.51
N LEU A 175 -6.52 5.33 0.10
CA LEU A 175 -5.21 4.84 -0.30
C LEU A 175 -4.67 5.64 -1.50
N TYR A 176 -3.36 5.79 -1.56
CA TYR A 176 -2.70 6.28 -2.76
C TYR A 176 -3.06 5.35 -3.94
N PRO A 177 -3.47 5.87 -5.11
CA PRO A 177 -3.91 5.02 -6.22
C PRO A 177 -2.80 4.19 -6.87
N GLY A 178 -1.56 4.30 -6.39
CA GLY A 178 -0.41 3.66 -7.00
C GLY A 178 0.05 4.33 -8.31
N VAL A 179 -0.59 5.40 -8.73
CA VAL A 179 -0.23 6.18 -9.93
C VAL A 179 -0.15 7.64 -9.54
N MET A 180 0.94 8.32 -9.95
CA MET A 180 1.14 9.73 -9.68
C MET A 180 0.00 10.56 -10.25
N GLN A 181 -0.66 11.36 -9.40
CA GLN A 181 -1.68 12.32 -9.84
C GLN A 181 -1.00 13.63 -10.26
N ARG A 182 -1.30 14.10 -11.45
CA ARG A 182 -0.67 15.28 -12.06
C ARG A 182 -1.62 16.05 -12.97
N GLU A 183 -1.20 17.24 -13.35
CA GLU A 183 -1.97 18.10 -14.25
C GLU A 183 -2.38 17.37 -15.53
N GLY A 184 -3.64 17.57 -15.94
CA GLY A 184 -4.29 16.94 -17.07
C GLY A 184 -5.06 15.66 -16.73
N MET A 185 -4.86 15.04 -15.56
CA MET A 185 -5.61 13.85 -15.16
C MET A 185 -7.03 14.20 -14.72
N GLN A 186 -7.96 13.26 -15.00
CA GLN A 186 -9.35 13.36 -14.57
C GLN A 186 -9.81 12.00 -14.04
N ASN A 187 -10.02 11.90 -12.73
CA ASN A 187 -10.47 10.69 -12.08
C ASN A 187 -10.97 10.97 -10.64
N GLU A 188 -11.50 9.95 -9.99
CA GLU A 188 -12.06 10.06 -8.63
C GLU A 188 -10.98 10.34 -7.57
N TYR A 189 -9.76 9.87 -7.73
CA TYR A 189 -8.66 10.18 -6.81
C TYR A 189 -8.26 11.66 -6.85
N VAL A 190 -8.33 12.29 -8.02
CA VAL A 190 -8.16 13.75 -8.14
C VAL A 190 -9.28 14.46 -7.39
N ARG A 191 -10.53 13.99 -7.46
CA ARG A 191 -11.65 14.56 -6.70
C ARG A 191 -11.43 14.45 -5.20
N ILE A 192 -10.98 13.29 -4.71
CA ILE A 192 -10.63 13.07 -3.31
C ILE A 192 -9.51 14.02 -2.86
N LEU A 193 -8.44 14.11 -3.66
CA LEU A 193 -7.34 15.05 -3.43
C LEU A 193 -7.82 16.49 -3.26
N GLN A 194 -8.69 16.93 -4.16
CA GLN A 194 -9.27 18.28 -4.14
C GLN A 194 -10.09 18.54 -2.86
N LYS A 195 -10.89 17.56 -2.43
CA LYS A 195 -11.62 17.64 -1.15
C LYS A 195 -10.66 17.78 0.03
N TYR A 196 -9.58 17.01 0.05
CA TYR A 196 -8.58 17.09 1.12
C TYR A 196 -7.90 18.46 1.15
N LEU A 197 -7.47 18.97 0.01
CA LEU A 197 -6.82 20.28 -0.11
C LEU A 197 -7.78 21.42 0.30
N THR A 198 -9.05 21.33 -0.05
CA THR A 198 -10.07 22.32 0.35
C THR A 198 -10.29 22.32 1.86
N GLU A 199 -10.29 21.18 2.52
CA GLU A 199 -10.39 21.10 3.97
C GLU A 199 -9.13 21.66 4.65
N ILE A 200 -7.95 21.30 4.12
CA ILE A 200 -6.65 21.79 4.61
C ILE A 200 -6.52 23.31 4.44
N HIS A 201 -7.06 23.88 3.36
CA HIS A 201 -7.09 25.34 3.14
C HIS A 201 -7.67 26.12 4.33
N ARG A 202 -8.63 25.57 5.07
CA ARG A 202 -9.28 26.23 6.20
C ARG A 202 -8.31 26.60 7.31
N GLU A 203 -7.32 25.74 7.59
CA GLU A 203 -6.25 26.02 8.56
C GLU A 203 -5.00 26.63 7.92
N TYR A 204 -4.79 26.38 6.65
CA TYR A 204 -3.61 26.80 5.88
C TYR A 204 -4.03 27.67 4.67
N PRO A 205 -4.46 28.93 4.87
CA PRO A 205 -5.00 29.78 3.78
C PRO A 205 -4.01 30.07 2.65
N GLN A 206 -2.70 29.89 2.89
CA GLN A 206 -1.66 30.01 1.85
C GLN A 206 -1.73 28.90 0.80
N ILE A 207 -2.46 27.80 1.06
CA ILE A 207 -2.75 26.76 0.08
C ILE A 207 -4.05 27.17 -0.63
N PRO A 208 -4.04 27.38 -1.96
CA PRO A 208 -5.24 27.79 -2.69
C PRO A 208 -6.43 26.83 -2.47
N GLN A 209 -7.61 27.39 -2.31
CA GLN A 209 -8.84 26.61 -2.34
C GLN A 209 -9.07 26.03 -3.74
N VAL A 210 -9.50 24.77 -3.79
CA VAL A 210 -9.76 24.06 -5.04
C VAL A 210 -11.19 23.51 -5.09
N SER A 211 -11.80 23.48 -6.27
CA SER A 211 -13.09 22.84 -6.47
C SER A 211 -12.91 21.35 -6.76
N ASP A 212 -13.79 20.50 -6.25
CA ASP A 212 -13.75 19.04 -6.37
C ASP A 212 -14.31 18.53 -7.72
N THR A 213 -13.76 19.04 -8.81
CA THR A 213 -14.20 18.72 -10.18
C THR A 213 -13.76 17.32 -10.65
N GLY A 214 -12.75 16.72 -9.98
CA GLY A 214 -12.08 15.52 -10.42
C GLY A 214 -11.08 15.74 -11.56
N TYR A 215 -10.92 16.98 -12.05
CA TYR A 215 -9.93 17.36 -13.05
C TYR A 215 -8.74 18.07 -12.39
N PHE A 216 -7.54 17.55 -12.59
CA PHE A 216 -6.30 18.15 -12.09
C PHE A 216 -5.86 19.30 -12.99
N GLY A 217 -6.47 20.46 -12.76
CA GLY A 217 -6.17 21.69 -13.50
C GLY A 217 -5.06 22.53 -12.86
N PRO A 218 -4.75 23.71 -13.45
CA PRO A 218 -3.71 24.61 -12.96
C PRO A 218 -3.90 25.05 -11.48
N VAL A 219 -5.15 25.26 -11.07
CA VAL A 219 -5.47 25.63 -9.66
C VAL A 219 -5.12 24.48 -8.72
N THR A 220 -5.47 23.25 -9.05
CA THR A 220 -5.10 22.06 -8.27
C THR A 220 -3.59 21.93 -8.20
N LYS A 221 -2.86 22.11 -9.30
CA LYS A 221 -1.39 22.08 -9.33
C LYS A 221 -0.79 23.14 -8.42
N SER A 222 -1.32 24.37 -8.47
CA SER A 222 -0.85 25.46 -7.60
C SER A 222 -1.07 25.17 -6.13
N ALA A 223 -2.22 24.58 -5.79
CA ALA A 223 -2.52 24.14 -4.41
C ALA A 223 -1.56 23.02 -3.94
N VAL A 224 -1.27 22.06 -4.81
CA VAL A 224 -0.29 21.00 -4.51
C VAL A 224 1.11 21.58 -4.29
N ILE A 225 1.57 22.51 -5.13
CA ILE A 225 2.87 23.18 -4.95
C ILE A 225 2.90 23.94 -3.62
N ALA A 226 1.84 24.70 -3.31
CA ALA A 226 1.75 25.43 -2.04
C ALA A 226 1.77 24.48 -0.85
N PHE A 227 1.03 23.37 -0.92
CA PHE A 227 1.06 22.32 0.09
C PHE A 227 2.47 21.75 0.29
N GLN A 228 3.11 21.34 -0.80
CA GLN A 228 4.46 20.77 -0.77
C GLN A 228 5.46 21.73 -0.11
N ARG A 229 5.41 23.02 -0.47
CA ARG A 229 6.27 24.06 0.16
C ARG A 229 5.97 24.23 1.66
N THR A 230 4.68 24.28 2.02
CA THR A 230 4.25 24.48 3.42
C THR A 230 4.72 23.33 4.31
N PHE A 231 4.75 22.11 3.79
CA PHE A 231 5.09 20.91 4.57
C PHE A 231 6.48 20.33 4.26
N GLY A 232 7.36 21.10 3.62
CA GLY A 232 8.77 20.74 3.39
C GLY A 232 8.99 19.61 2.39
N LEU A 233 8.05 19.44 1.45
CA LEU A 233 8.16 18.49 0.35
C LEU A 233 8.74 19.16 -0.89
N ASN A 234 9.27 18.37 -1.82
CA ASN A 234 9.71 18.88 -3.12
C ASN A 234 8.50 19.43 -3.93
N PRO A 235 8.50 20.73 -4.29
CA PRO A 235 7.35 21.40 -4.90
C PRO A 235 7.18 21.10 -6.39
N THR A 236 6.98 19.84 -6.74
CA THR A 236 6.83 19.36 -8.12
C THR A 236 5.48 19.69 -8.74
N GLY A 237 4.46 19.92 -7.91
CA GLY A 237 3.07 20.08 -8.36
C GLY A 237 2.41 18.77 -8.76
N SER A 238 3.06 17.63 -8.54
CA SER A 238 2.52 16.29 -8.74
C SER A 238 2.39 15.55 -7.42
N VAL A 239 1.47 14.61 -7.31
CA VAL A 239 1.17 13.89 -6.07
C VAL A 239 1.53 12.43 -6.24
N GLY A 240 2.72 12.07 -5.76
CA GLY A 240 3.16 10.69 -5.58
C GLY A 240 2.83 10.18 -4.17
N ALA A 241 3.30 8.98 -3.82
CA ALA A 241 3.00 8.31 -2.56
C ALA A 241 3.36 9.16 -1.32
N GLU A 242 4.53 9.81 -1.32
CA GLU A 242 4.95 10.71 -0.23
C GLU A 242 3.99 11.88 -0.03
N THR A 243 3.68 12.59 -1.12
CA THR A 243 2.78 13.76 -1.07
C THR A 243 1.36 13.34 -0.67
N TRP A 244 0.87 12.21 -1.21
CA TRP A 244 -0.44 11.66 -0.86
C TRP A 244 -0.54 11.31 0.62
N SER A 245 0.44 10.58 1.15
CA SER A 245 0.52 10.23 2.56
C SER A 245 0.49 11.49 3.43
N ARG A 246 1.30 12.50 3.09
CA ARG A 246 1.38 13.74 3.85
C ARG A 246 0.07 14.56 3.80
N ILE A 247 -0.60 14.58 2.65
CA ILE A 247 -1.93 15.21 2.51
C ILE A 247 -2.94 14.50 3.42
N GLY A 248 -2.95 13.17 3.42
CA GLY A 248 -3.83 12.36 4.29
C GLY A 248 -3.60 12.62 5.77
N GLU A 249 -2.35 12.70 6.23
CA GLU A 249 -2.00 13.03 7.62
C GLU A 249 -2.50 14.42 8.02
N VAL A 250 -2.23 15.44 7.18
CA VAL A 250 -2.63 16.82 7.47
C VAL A 250 -4.15 16.96 7.44
N TYR A 251 -4.81 16.36 6.44
CA TYR A 251 -6.26 16.33 6.38
C TYR A 251 -6.89 15.70 7.62
N SER A 252 -6.36 14.55 8.08
CA SER A 252 -6.84 13.89 9.30
C SER A 252 -6.71 14.78 10.51
N ARG A 253 -5.59 15.49 10.64
CA ARG A 253 -5.34 16.41 11.75
C ARG A 253 -6.32 17.59 11.73
N VAL A 254 -6.50 18.19 10.57
CA VAL A 254 -7.42 19.32 10.39
C VAL A 254 -8.87 18.90 10.67
N LYS A 255 -9.28 17.77 10.11
CA LYS A 255 -10.68 17.35 10.18
C LYS A 255 -11.07 16.66 11.49
N TYR A 256 -10.18 15.86 12.07
CA TYR A 256 -10.50 15.01 13.22
C TYR A 256 -9.70 15.36 14.48
N GLY A 257 -8.74 16.28 14.41
CA GLY A 257 -7.88 16.66 15.54
C GLY A 257 -6.78 15.64 15.87
N TYR A 258 -6.66 14.55 15.11
CA TYR A 258 -5.62 13.52 15.28
C TYR A 258 -5.24 12.88 13.96
N VAL A 259 -4.05 12.28 13.91
CA VAL A 259 -3.61 11.52 12.74
C VAL A 259 -4.17 10.10 12.82
N LYS A 260 -5.05 9.73 11.88
CA LYS A 260 -5.46 8.33 11.71
C LYS A 260 -4.30 7.54 11.12
N PRO A 261 -3.86 6.43 11.74
CA PRO A 261 -2.86 5.57 11.13
C PRO A 261 -3.35 5.01 9.80
N ALA A 262 -2.46 4.89 8.82
CA ALA A 262 -2.76 4.30 7.53
C ALA A 262 -3.26 2.84 7.63
N SER A 263 -2.99 2.18 8.76
CA SER A 263 -3.47 0.84 9.09
C SER A 263 -4.94 0.76 9.50
N GLN A 264 -5.62 1.91 9.70
CA GLN A 264 -7.09 1.92 9.85
C GLN A 264 -7.76 1.87 8.49
N PHE A 265 -7.61 0.73 7.81
CA PHE A 265 -8.35 0.47 6.59
C PHE A 265 -9.84 0.31 6.85
N PRO A 266 -10.69 0.73 5.86
CA PRO A 266 -12.12 0.48 5.95
C PRO A 266 -12.38 -0.99 6.14
N GLY A 267 -12.80 -1.29 7.32
CA GLY A 267 -13.60 -2.41 7.69
C GLY A 267 -13.28 -3.75 7.06
N TYR A 268 -12.57 -4.48 7.69
CA TYR A 268 -12.99 -5.81 8.08
C TYR A 268 -12.41 -6.06 9.46
N THR A 269 -12.90 -5.28 10.46
CA THR A 269 -12.79 -5.74 11.83
C THR A 269 -13.66 -6.99 11.89
N ILE A 270 -13.07 -8.14 11.73
CA ILE A 270 -13.69 -9.40 12.07
C ILE A 270 -13.79 -9.37 13.60
N ARG A 271 -14.98 -9.03 14.11
CA ARG A 271 -15.35 -9.24 15.50
C ARG A 271 -15.74 -10.68 15.69
#